data_5b4879585d2c1a2d95d1809136185118
#
_entry.id   5b4879585d2c1a2d95d1809136185118
#
_cell.length_a   1.000
_cell.length_b   1.000
_cell.length_c   1.000
_cell.angle_alpha   90.00
_cell.angle_beta   90.00
_cell.angle_gamma   90.00
#
_symmetry.space_group_name_H-M   'P 1'
#
loop_
_entity.id
_entity.type
_entity.pdbx_description
1 polymer ?
#
loop_
_entity_poly.entity_id
_entity_poly.type
_entity_poly.pdbx_seq_one_letter_code
_entity_poly.pdbx_strand_id
1 'polypeptide(L)'
;MKEPKDNEVRRSEFIDAAEKLFRENGIVDTTVNSIVKELDVAKGLFYYYFKSKDDVIEAISEKYNRDFKQAIQRSLDPSNDFEERLNGFLENTIVSFRTLWDNLQGKNETIDLTILSTRSLEEAKQTASEKLTELLKEGNELKRMNIPNPEYFSKMIVSGIADLAGHAESDLREIKKMIDELIGKAGK
;
A
#
# COMPACT_ATOMS: atom_id res chain seq x y z
N MET A 1 33.62 -19.63 -4.59
CA MET A 1 33.03 -19.21 -3.29
C MET A 1 32.20 -17.98 -3.61
N LYS A 2 30.84 -18.02 -3.42
CA LYS A 2 29.99 -16.82 -3.60
C LYS A 2 30.36 -15.84 -2.48
N GLU A 3 30.59 -14.56 -2.84
CA GLU A 3 30.80 -13.50 -1.84
C GLU A 3 29.64 -13.45 -0.84
N PRO A 4 29.91 -13.14 0.45
CA PRO A 4 28.85 -12.96 1.42
C PRO A 4 27.97 -11.77 0.96
N LYS A 5 26.71 -12.06 0.63
CA LYS A 5 25.73 -11.01 0.34
C LYS A 5 25.47 -10.21 1.60
N ASP A 6 25.27 -8.90 1.43
CA ASP A 6 24.81 -8.01 2.47
C ASP A 6 23.54 -8.61 3.14
N ASN A 7 23.46 -8.51 4.46
CA ASN A 7 22.37 -9.06 5.27
C ASN A 7 20.99 -8.54 4.81
N GLU A 8 20.90 -7.26 4.43
CA GLU A 8 19.66 -6.66 3.94
C GLU A 8 19.25 -7.20 2.57
N VAL A 9 20.22 -7.37 1.66
CA VAL A 9 19.96 -7.96 0.34
C VAL A 9 19.47 -9.40 0.48
N ARG A 10 20.08 -10.18 1.37
CA ARG A 10 19.65 -11.57 1.59
C ARG A 10 18.28 -11.66 2.24
N ARG A 11 17.97 -10.77 3.20
CA ARG A 11 16.64 -10.68 3.80
C ARG A 11 15.58 -10.33 2.75
N SER A 12 15.87 -9.39 1.85
CA SER A 12 14.98 -9.02 0.75
C SER A 12 14.71 -10.20 -0.20
N GLU A 13 15.72 -11.01 -0.53
CA GLU A 13 15.53 -12.20 -1.38
C GLU A 13 14.53 -13.19 -0.79
N PHE A 14 14.53 -13.39 0.54
CA PHE A 14 13.53 -14.22 1.20
C PHE A 14 12.12 -13.64 1.11
N ILE A 15 11.99 -12.31 1.28
CA ILE A 15 10.72 -11.60 1.16
C ILE A 15 10.17 -11.75 -0.27
N ASP A 16 11.00 -11.51 -1.29
CA ASP A 16 10.61 -11.58 -2.70
C ASP A 16 10.25 -13.02 -3.13
N ALA A 17 11.01 -14.02 -2.66
CA ALA A 17 10.69 -15.41 -2.93
C ALA A 17 9.38 -15.87 -2.25
N ALA A 18 9.15 -15.44 -1.01
CA ALA A 18 7.92 -15.75 -0.29
C ALA A 18 6.70 -15.05 -0.95
N GLU A 19 6.83 -13.78 -1.30
CA GLU A 19 5.79 -13.01 -2.00
C GLU A 19 5.39 -13.70 -3.32
N LYS A 20 6.39 -14.11 -4.13
CA LYS A 20 6.16 -14.87 -5.36
C LYS A 20 5.37 -16.15 -5.09
N LEU A 21 5.83 -16.96 -4.13
CA LEU A 21 5.20 -18.24 -3.81
C LEU A 21 3.79 -18.06 -3.22
N PHE A 22 3.55 -17.03 -2.41
CA PHE A 22 2.22 -16.72 -1.91
C PHE A 22 1.26 -16.36 -3.04
N ARG A 23 1.71 -15.59 -4.02
CA ARG A 23 0.90 -15.24 -5.20
C ARG A 23 0.65 -16.43 -6.13
N GLU A 24 1.55 -17.41 -6.16
CA GLU A 24 1.43 -18.59 -7.02
C GLU A 24 0.62 -19.72 -6.37
N ASN A 25 0.76 -19.93 -5.06
CA ASN A 25 0.25 -21.12 -4.38
C ASN A 25 -0.68 -20.78 -3.19
N GLY A 26 -0.76 -19.53 -2.79
CA GLY A 26 -1.44 -19.10 -1.56
C GLY A 26 -0.55 -19.15 -0.33
N ILE A 27 -0.98 -18.44 0.71
CA ILE A 27 -0.23 -18.36 1.98
C ILE A 27 -0.25 -19.73 2.69
N VAL A 28 -1.39 -20.42 2.69
CA VAL A 28 -1.55 -21.69 3.43
C VAL A 28 -0.62 -22.76 2.88
N ASP A 29 -0.59 -22.95 1.56
CA ASP A 29 0.16 -24.00 0.90
C ASP A 29 1.66 -23.68 0.73
N THR A 30 2.06 -22.44 0.97
CA THR A 30 3.47 -22.05 0.96
C THR A 30 4.12 -22.37 2.29
N THR A 31 5.19 -23.14 2.25
CA THR A 31 5.97 -23.58 3.44
C THR A 31 7.34 -22.92 3.49
N VAL A 32 7.97 -22.87 4.69
CA VAL A 32 9.38 -22.47 4.82
C VAL A 32 10.29 -23.33 3.92
N ASN A 33 9.98 -24.63 3.79
CA ASN A 33 10.77 -25.51 2.93
C ASN A 33 10.66 -25.12 1.44
N SER A 34 9.48 -24.70 0.96
CA SER A 34 9.33 -24.21 -0.41
C SER A 34 10.09 -22.91 -0.65
N ILE A 35 10.09 -21.99 0.32
CA ILE A 35 10.82 -20.71 0.21
C ILE A 35 12.34 -20.94 0.13
N VAL A 36 12.90 -21.78 1.01
CA VAL A 36 14.36 -22.04 0.98
C VAL A 36 14.78 -22.83 -0.27
N LYS A 37 13.90 -23.70 -0.79
CA LYS A 37 14.12 -24.41 -2.04
C LYS A 37 14.12 -23.47 -3.24
N GLU A 38 13.25 -22.48 -3.27
CA GLU A 38 13.20 -21.45 -4.33
C GLU A 38 14.53 -20.66 -4.42
N LEU A 39 15.16 -20.41 -3.28
CA LEU A 39 16.44 -19.68 -3.19
C LEU A 39 17.68 -20.58 -3.25
N ASP A 40 17.51 -21.91 -3.29
CA ASP A 40 18.59 -22.90 -3.22
C ASP A 40 19.51 -22.66 -2.00
N VAL A 41 18.90 -22.53 -0.81
CA VAL A 41 19.63 -22.29 0.44
C VAL A 41 19.22 -23.25 1.56
N ALA A 42 20.09 -23.40 2.57
CA ALA A 42 19.79 -24.20 3.73
C ALA A 42 18.70 -23.56 4.62
N LYS A 43 17.81 -24.38 5.19
CA LYS A 43 16.71 -23.96 6.06
C LYS A 43 17.17 -23.14 7.27
N GLY A 44 18.36 -23.40 7.80
CA GLY A 44 18.95 -22.61 8.89
C GLY A 44 19.15 -21.15 8.54
N LEU A 45 19.39 -20.82 7.26
CA LEU A 45 19.54 -19.44 6.81
C LEU A 45 18.21 -18.67 6.87
N PHE A 46 17.08 -19.33 6.60
CA PHE A 46 15.77 -18.72 6.80
C PHE A 46 15.56 -18.31 8.26
N TYR A 47 15.82 -19.23 9.20
CA TYR A 47 15.64 -18.97 10.63
C TYR A 47 16.65 -17.98 11.23
N TYR A 48 17.68 -17.65 10.51
CA TYR A 48 18.56 -16.53 10.87
C TYR A 48 17.86 -15.17 10.66
N TYR A 49 17.00 -15.03 9.62
CA TYR A 49 16.31 -13.78 9.28
C TYR A 49 14.89 -13.70 9.82
N PHE A 50 14.18 -14.81 9.90
CA PHE A 50 12.75 -14.89 10.24
C PHE A 50 12.49 -16.05 11.20
N LYS A 51 11.74 -15.81 12.26
CA LYS A 51 11.38 -16.85 13.24
C LYS A 51 10.28 -17.77 12.70
N SER A 52 9.41 -17.26 11.82
CA SER A 52 8.23 -17.96 11.31
C SER A 52 7.86 -17.49 9.91
N LYS A 53 6.90 -18.15 9.29
CA LYS A 53 6.25 -17.68 8.05
C LYS A 53 5.48 -16.38 8.30
N ASP A 54 4.91 -16.20 9.49
CA ASP A 54 4.18 -14.99 9.85
C ASP A 54 5.10 -13.75 9.90
N ASP A 55 6.36 -13.90 10.33
CA ASP A 55 7.34 -12.81 10.26
C ASP A 55 7.62 -12.39 8.80
N VAL A 56 7.55 -13.33 7.86
CA VAL A 56 7.72 -13.02 6.43
C VAL A 56 6.48 -12.30 5.89
N ILE A 57 5.28 -12.72 6.29
CA ILE A 57 4.02 -12.02 5.94
C ILE A 57 4.06 -10.59 6.45
N GLU A 58 4.50 -10.39 7.70
CA GLU A 58 4.72 -9.07 8.28
C GLU A 58 5.68 -8.22 7.42
N ALA A 59 6.83 -8.79 7.07
CA ALA A 59 7.84 -8.10 6.29
C ALA A 59 7.38 -7.73 4.87
N ILE A 60 6.51 -8.55 4.25
CA ILE A 60 5.85 -8.22 2.96
C ILE A 60 4.87 -7.06 3.15
N SER A 61 4.04 -7.09 4.21
CA SER A 61 3.11 -6.00 4.52
C SER A 61 3.85 -4.68 4.77
N GLU A 62 4.94 -4.72 5.55
CA GLU A 62 5.81 -3.56 5.78
C GLU A 62 6.44 -3.03 4.48
N LYS A 63 6.83 -3.91 3.54
CA LYS A 63 7.35 -3.53 2.21
C LYS A 63 6.28 -2.76 1.44
N TYR A 64 5.06 -3.29 1.33
CA TYR A 64 3.95 -2.63 0.63
C TYR A 64 3.58 -1.28 1.26
N ASN A 65 3.52 -1.21 2.59
CA ASN A 65 3.22 0.03 3.30
C ASN A 65 4.32 1.09 3.08
N ARG A 66 5.59 0.70 3.09
CA ARG A 66 6.71 1.59 2.78
C ARG A 66 6.63 2.13 1.36
N ASP A 67 6.36 1.26 0.38
CA ASP A 67 6.24 1.64 -1.02
C ASP A 67 5.04 2.59 -1.24
N PHE A 68 3.91 2.29 -0.59
CA PHE A 68 2.72 3.15 -0.59
C PHE A 68 3.03 4.53 0.02
N LYS A 69 3.65 4.58 1.20
CA LYS A 69 4.05 5.84 1.85
C LYS A 69 4.97 6.67 0.97
N GLN A 70 5.96 6.04 0.34
CA GLN A 70 6.88 6.73 -0.57
C GLN A 70 6.16 7.28 -1.80
N ALA A 71 5.21 6.55 -2.37
CA ALA A 71 4.46 6.98 -3.53
C ALA A 71 3.62 8.23 -3.23
N ILE A 72 2.87 8.25 -2.13
CA ILE A 72 2.06 9.41 -1.76
C ILE A 72 2.91 10.59 -1.27
N GLN A 73 4.08 10.34 -0.63
CA GLN A 73 4.96 11.40 -0.15
C GLN A 73 5.56 12.25 -1.28
N ARG A 74 5.75 11.67 -2.47
CA ARG A 74 6.29 12.40 -3.63
C ARG A 74 5.41 13.58 -4.07
N SER A 75 4.10 13.53 -3.80
CA SER A 75 3.17 14.62 -4.13
C SER A 75 3.10 15.71 -3.07
N LEU A 76 3.72 15.50 -1.90
CA LEU A 76 3.69 16.42 -0.78
C LEU A 76 4.92 17.34 -0.72
N ASP A 77 5.57 17.59 -1.86
CA ASP A 77 6.74 18.48 -1.93
C ASP A 77 6.34 19.91 -1.48
N PRO A 78 6.98 20.45 -0.43
CA PRO A 78 6.67 21.78 0.08
C PRO A 78 6.92 22.92 -0.92
N SER A 79 7.67 22.67 -2.00
CA SER A 79 7.90 23.66 -3.07
C SER A 79 6.67 23.89 -3.95
N ASN A 80 5.72 22.94 -3.96
CA ASN A 80 4.47 23.03 -4.68
C ASN A 80 3.44 23.84 -3.90
N ASP A 81 2.53 24.51 -4.61
CA ASP A 81 1.42 25.17 -3.95
C ASP A 81 0.42 24.15 -3.34
N PHE A 82 -0.53 24.66 -2.56
CA PHE A 82 -1.51 23.80 -1.86
C PHE A 82 -2.35 22.96 -2.84
N GLU A 83 -2.81 23.56 -3.94
CA GLU A 83 -3.67 22.89 -4.92
C GLU A 83 -2.90 21.77 -5.66
N GLU A 84 -1.65 22.04 -6.01
CA GLU A 84 -0.77 21.05 -6.64
C GLU A 84 -0.52 19.86 -5.70
N ARG A 85 -0.27 20.15 -4.40
CA ARG A 85 -0.06 19.11 -3.39
C ARG A 85 -1.31 18.26 -3.16
N LEU A 86 -2.48 18.89 -3.03
CA LEU A 86 -3.75 18.19 -2.84
C LEU A 86 -4.09 17.33 -4.06
N ASN A 87 -4.00 17.89 -5.26
CA ASN A 87 -4.29 17.16 -6.49
C ASN A 87 -3.33 16.00 -6.71
N GLY A 88 -2.03 16.23 -6.59
CA GLY A 88 -1.01 15.19 -6.72
C GLY A 88 -1.15 14.10 -5.66
N PHE A 89 -1.50 14.45 -4.43
CA PHE A 89 -1.77 13.48 -3.37
C PHE A 89 -2.95 12.57 -3.72
N LEU A 90 -4.06 13.12 -4.18
CA LEU A 90 -5.25 12.34 -4.54
C LEU A 90 -4.97 11.40 -5.71
N GLU A 91 -4.30 11.89 -6.77
CA GLU A 91 -3.91 11.08 -7.91
C GLU A 91 -2.98 9.93 -7.51
N ASN A 92 -1.91 10.24 -6.75
CA ASN A 92 -0.96 9.23 -6.31
C ASN A 92 -1.61 8.22 -5.34
N THR A 93 -2.56 8.65 -4.51
CA THR A 93 -3.30 7.77 -3.61
C THR A 93 -4.15 6.77 -4.39
N ILE A 94 -4.88 7.21 -5.42
CA ILE A 94 -5.70 6.35 -6.28
C ILE A 94 -4.82 5.31 -6.99
N VAL A 95 -3.72 5.76 -7.61
CA VAL A 95 -2.77 4.87 -8.32
C VAL A 95 -2.09 3.90 -7.34
N SER A 96 -1.73 4.37 -6.15
CA SER A 96 -1.08 3.53 -5.14
C SER A 96 -1.99 2.43 -4.60
N PHE A 97 -3.29 2.72 -4.39
CA PHE A 97 -4.25 1.68 -4.02
C PHE A 97 -4.46 0.68 -5.15
N ARG A 98 -4.52 1.10 -6.42
CA ARG A 98 -4.58 0.18 -7.56
C ARG A 98 -3.35 -0.74 -7.57
N THR A 99 -2.15 -0.17 -7.47
CA THR A 99 -0.90 -0.94 -7.42
C THR A 99 -0.86 -1.92 -6.24
N LEU A 100 -1.34 -1.48 -5.06
CA LEU A 100 -1.42 -2.34 -3.89
C LEU A 100 -2.37 -3.53 -4.13
N TRP A 101 -3.56 -3.29 -4.69
CA TRP A 101 -4.51 -4.34 -5.04
C TRP A 101 -3.92 -5.33 -6.05
N ASP A 102 -3.24 -4.84 -7.10
CA ASP A 102 -2.58 -5.70 -8.11
C ASP A 102 -1.50 -6.59 -7.46
N ASN A 103 -0.77 -6.08 -6.48
CA ASN A 103 0.23 -6.85 -5.73
C ASN A 103 -0.41 -7.88 -4.79
N LEU A 104 -1.61 -7.61 -4.28
CA LEU A 104 -2.34 -8.47 -3.36
C LEU A 104 -3.22 -9.51 -4.05
N GLN A 105 -3.26 -9.54 -5.38
CA GLN A 105 -3.99 -10.56 -6.12
C GLN A 105 -3.11 -11.80 -6.31
N GLY A 106 -3.70 -12.97 -6.06
CA GLY A 106 -3.11 -14.25 -6.45
C GLY A 106 -3.12 -14.44 -7.98
N LYS A 107 -2.37 -15.43 -8.44
CA LYS A 107 -2.28 -15.78 -9.88
C LYS A 107 -3.63 -16.19 -10.49
N ASN A 108 -4.54 -16.61 -9.66
CA ASN A 108 -5.94 -16.92 -10.01
C ASN A 108 -6.84 -16.72 -8.78
N GLU A 109 -8.16 -16.74 -8.98
CA GLU A 109 -9.18 -16.49 -7.96
C GLU A 109 -9.21 -17.51 -6.80
N THR A 110 -8.55 -18.67 -6.95
CA THR A 110 -8.49 -19.70 -5.89
C THR A 110 -7.39 -19.43 -4.87
N ILE A 111 -6.50 -18.48 -5.13
CA ILE A 111 -5.36 -18.15 -4.26
C ILE A 111 -5.81 -17.22 -3.15
N ASP A 112 -5.74 -17.70 -1.92
CA ASP A 112 -6.12 -16.91 -0.74
C ASP A 112 -4.93 -16.11 -0.19
N LEU A 113 -5.03 -14.77 -0.28
CA LEU A 113 -4.10 -13.80 0.28
C LEU A 113 -4.78 -12.89 1.34
N THR A 114 -5.94 -13.29 1.86
CA THR A 114 -6.78 -12.45 2.73
C THR A 114 -6.03 -11.87 3.93
N ILE A 115 -5.17 -12.65 4.59
CA ILE A 115 -4.39 -12.18 5.74
C ILE A 115 -3.48 -11.02 5.35
N LEU A 116 -2.74 -11.16 4.24
CA LEU A 116 -1.83 -10.13 3.74
C LEU A 116 -2.59 -8.92 3.23
N SER A 117 -3.68 -9.14 2.46
CA SER A 117 -4.48 -8.06 1.88
C SER A 117 -5.18 -7.21 2.94
N THR A 118 -5.84 -7.83 3.92
CA THR A 118 -6.53 -7.10 4.99
C THR A 118 -5.56 -6.19 5.74
N ARG A 119 -4.41 -6.72 6.15
CA ARG A 119 -3.42 -5.95 6.90
C ARG A 119 -2.85 -4.80 6.08
N SER A 120 -2.37 -5.09 4.87
CA SER A 120 -1.72 -4.08 4.02
C SER A 120 -2.69 -2.96 3.61
N LEU A 121 -3.96 -3.29 3.33
CA LEU A 121 -4.98 -2.30 2.99
C LEU A 121 -5.36 -1.41 4.18
N GLU A 122 -5.50 -1.96 5.38
CA GLU A 122 -5.81 -1.16 6.57
C GLU A 122 -4.67 -0.18 6.91
N GLU A 123 -3.42 -0.62 6.85
CA GLU A 123 -2.25 0.25 7.05
C GLU A 123 -2.17 1.35 5.99
N ALA A 124 -2.44 1.04 4.72
CA ALA A 124 -2.46 2.01 3.63
C ALA A 124 -3.60 3.04 3.80
N LYS A 125 -4.81 2.58 4.16
CA LYS A 125 -5.96 3.47 4.45
C LYS A 125 -5.67 4.41 5.60
N GLN A 126 -5.09 3.91 6.69
CA GLN A 126 -4.70 4.75 7.82
C GLN A 126 -3.71 5.82 7.39
N THR A 127 -2.62 5.42 6.72
CA THR A 127 -1.57 6.33 6.23
C THR A 127 -2.15 7.43 5.32
N ALA A 128 -2.96 7.05 4.33
CA ALA A 128 -3.57 8.00 3.41
C ALA A 128 -4.57 8.94 4.11
N SER A 129 -5.37 8.41 5.06
CA SER A 129 -6.34 9.22 5.80
C SER A 129 -5.66 10.25 6.70
N GLU A 130 -4.56 9.91 7.35
CA GLU A 130 -3.78 10.84 8.17
C GLU A 130 -3.23 11.98 7.30
N LYS A 131 -2.64 11.66 6.15
CA LYS A 131 -2.08 12.67 5.23
C LYS A 131 -3.15 13.55 4.59
N LEU A 132 -4.28 12.97 4.16
CA LEU A 132 -5.39 13.77 3.66
C LEU A 132 -5.96 14.69 4.75
N THR A 133 -6.04 14.21 5.99
CA THR A 133 -6.49 15.02 7.13
C THR A 133 -5.59 16.24 7.34
N GLU A 134 -4.26 16.08 7.25
CA GLU A 134 -3.30 17.17 7.34
C GLU A 134 -3.54 18.21 6.23
N LEU A 135 -3.67 17.78 4.97
CA LEU A 135 -3.96 18.65 3.83
C LEU A 135 -5.29 19.37 3.95
N LEU A 136 -6.36 18.71 4.38
CA LEU A 136 -7.67 19.35 4.54
C LEU A 136 -7.69 20.39 5.67
N LYS A 137 -6.97 20.14 6.76
CA LYS A 137 -6.78 21.13 7.84
C LYS A 137 -6.02 22.35 7.31
N GLU A 138 -4.93 22.15 6.60
CA GLU A 138 -4.18 23.24 5.95
C GLU A 138 -5.07 24.05 4.99
N GLY A 139 -5.86 23.37 4.15
CA GLY A 139 -6.80 24.03 3.24
C GLY A 139 -7.85 24.88 3.97
N ASN A 140 -8.35 24.41 5.12
CA ASN A 140 -9.25 25.20 5.98
C ASN A 140 -8.53 26.43 6.56
N GLU A 141 -7.31 26.29 7.06
CA GLU A 141 -6.50 27.41 7.59
C GLU A 141 -6.20 28.45 6.53
N LEU A 142 -5.91 28.03 5.31
CA LEU A 142 -5.69 28.89 4.15
C LEU A 142 -7.00 29.51 3.60
N LYS A 143 -8.15 29.16 4.17
CA LYS A 143 -9.49 29.60 3.68
C LYS A 143 -9.75 29.20 2.21
N ARG A 144 -9.12 28.13 1.74
CA ARG A 144 -9.35 27.56 0.40
C ARG A 144 -10.54 26.62 0.38
N MET A 145 -10.91 26.08 1.55
CA MET A 145 -12.04 25.17 1.76
C MET A 145 -12.61 25.34 3.17
N ASN A 146 -13.74 24.70 3.43
CA ASN A 146 -14.38 24.68 4.74
C ASN A 146 -14.93 23.29 5.04
N ILE A 147 -14.05 22.34 5.30
CA ILE A 147 -14.41 20.96 5.65
C ILE A 147 -14.65 20.88 7.17
N PRO A 148 -15.90 20.66 7.65
CA PRO A 148 -16.20 20.75 9.08
C PRO A 148 -15.47 19.70 9.93
N ASN A 149 -15.27 18.51 9.40
CA ASN A 149 -14.57 17.43 10.09
C ASN A 149 -13.56 16.74 9.13
N PRO A 150 -12.35 17.31 9.01
CA PRO A 150 -11.33 16.77 8.10
C PRO A 150 -11.00 15.31 8.33
N GLU A 151 -10.99 14.85 9.59
CA GLU A 151 -10.66 13.45 9.91
C GLU A 151 -11.72 12.46 9.39
N TYR A 152 -13.01 12.72 9.64
CA TYR A 152 -14.07 11.83 9.16
C TYR A 152 -14.20 11.91 7.64
N PHE A 153 -14.06 13.09 7.07
CA PHE A 153 -14.09 13.28 5.63
C PHE A 153 -12.94 12.52 4.94
N SER A 154 -11.72 12.60 5.48
CA SER A 154 -10.57 11.87 4.96
C SER A 154 -10.77 10.36 5.02
N LYS A 155 -11.25 9.82 6.13
CA LYS A 155 -11.53 8.38 6.28
C LYS A 155 -12.57 7.91 5.26
N MET A 156 -13.62 8.69 5.03
CA MET A 156 -14.67 8.36 4.07
C MET A 156 -14.14 8.37 2.63
N ILE A 157 -13.40 9.41 2.24
CA ILE A 157 -12.81 9.53 0.90
C ILE A 157 -11.79 8.41 0.65
N VAL A 158 -10.86 8.20 1.58
CA VAL A 158 -9.81 7.18 1.42
C VAL A 158 -10.38 5.77 1.38
N SER A 159 -11.41 5.47 2.20
CA SER A 159 -12.09 4.17 2.15
C SER A 159 -12.77 3.94 0.80
N GLY A 160 -13.43 4.95 0.25
CA GLY A 160 -14.02 4.89 -1.09
C GLY A 160 -12.97 4.71 -2.19
N ILE A 161 -11.85 5.44 -2.13
CA ILE A 161 -10.73 5.25 -3.07
C ILE A 161 -10.19 3.83 -3.00
N ALA A 162 -9.91 3.32 -1.80
CA ALA A 162 -9.33 2.00 -1.61
C ALA A 162 -10.23 0.89 -2.15
N ASP A 163 -11.54 1.01 -1.94
CA ASP A 163 -12.52 0.05 -2.44
C ASP A 163 -12.63 0.12 -3.97
N LEU A 164 -12.92 1.30 -4.52
CA LEU A 164 -13.09 1.49 -5.97
C LEU A 164 -11.82 1.17 -6.76
N ALA A 165 -10.64 1.53 -6.25
CA ALA A 165 -9.38 1.20 -6.91
C ALA A 165 -9.12 -0.31 -6.98
N GLY A 166 -9.70 -1.12 -6.10
CA GLY A 166 -9.60 -2.57 -6.12
C GLY A 166 -10.36 -3.25 -7.25
N HIS A 167 -11.37 -2.59 -7.82
CA HIS A 167 -12.15 -3.16 -8.91
C HIS A 167 -11.48 -2.93 -10.27
N ALA A 168 -11.15 -4.02 -10.99
CA ALA A 168 -10.44 -3.96 -12.27
C ALA A 168 -11.12 -3.09 -13.33
N GLU A 169 -12.46 -3.02 -13.30
CA GLU A 169 -13.28 -2.25 -14.24
C GLU A 169 -13.38 -0.75 -13.91
N SER A 170 -12.86 -0.32 -12.74
CA SER A 170 -12.97 1.08 -12.34
C SER A 170 -12.06 2.00 -13.16
N ASP A 171 -12.64 3.07 -13.70
CA ASP A 171 -11.86 4.16 -14.31
C ASP A 171 -11.29 5.07 -13.21
N LEU A 172 -9.97 5.06 -13.06
CA LEU A 172 -9.28 5.87 -12.04
C LEU A 172 -9.48 7.37 -12.24
N ARG A 173 -9.72 7.82 -13.48
CA ARG A 173 -10.00 9.23 -13.79
C ARG A 173 -11.39 9.63 -13.31
N GLU A 174 -12.36 8.74 -13.42
CA GLU A 174 -13.70 8.96 -12.89
C GLU A 174 -13.71 9.04 -11.37
N ILE A 175 -12.97 8.15 -10.69
CA ILE A 175 -12.78 8.22 -9.24
C ILE A 175 -12.21 9.59 -8.84
N LYS A 176 -11.15 10.05 -9.52
CA LYS A 176 -10.55 11.36 -9.23
C LYS A 176 -11.55 12.49 -9.41
N LYS A 177 -12.28 12.51 -10.52
CA LYS A 177 -13.30 13.52 -10.81
C LYS A 177 -14.39 13.58 -9.73
N MET A 178 -14.89 12.43 -9.30
CA MET A 178 -15.90 12.35 -8.23
C MET A 178 -15.37 12.93 -6.92
N ILE A 179 -14.11 12.64 -6.57
CA ILE A 179 -13.49 13.16 -5.36
C ILE A 179 -13.32 14.67 -5.43
N ASP A 180 -12.87 15.22 -6.56
CA ASP A 180 -12.72 16.66 -6.77
C ASP A 180 -14.07 17.38 -6.63
N GLU A 181 -15.15 16.81 -7.16
CA GLU A 181 -16.50 17.33 -6.98
C GLU A 181 -16.97 17.30 -5.52
N LEU A 182 -16.65 16.22 -4.78
CA LEU A 182 -17.00 16.09 -3.37
C LEU A 182 -16.26 17.13 -2.52
N ILE A 183 -14.95 17.26 -2.70
CA ILE A 183 -14.12 18.26 -1.99
C ILE A 183 -14.58 19.67 -2.35
N GLY A 184 -14.81 19.96 -3.63
CA GLY A 184 -15.25 21.26 -4.11
C GLY A 184 -16.65 21.66 -3.62
N LYS A 185 -17.55 20.70 -3.37
CA LYS A 185 -18.89 20.98 -2.78
C LYS A 185 -18.84 21.10 -1.27
N ALA A 186 -18.04 20.29 -0.59
CA ALA A 186 -17.89 20.32 0.86
C ALA A 186 -17.11 21.56 1.34
N GLY A 187 -16.30 22.17 0.46
CA GLY A 187 -15.48 23.34 0.76
C GLY A 187 -16.16 24.68 0.53
N LYS A 188 -17.42 24.70 0.08
CA LYS A 188 -18.24 25.93 -0.09
C LYS A 188 -19.17 26.14 1.08
#